data_e368918629fb2619c0984a2e20281ffd
#
_entry.id   e368918629fb2619c0984a2e20281ffd
#
_cell.length_a   1.000
_cell.length_b   1.000
_cell.length_c   1.000
_cell.angle_alpha   90.00
_cell.angle_beta   90.00
_cell.angle_gamma   90.00
#
_symmetry.space_group_name_H-M   'P 1'
#
loop_
_entity.id
_entity.type
_entity.pdbx_description
1 polymer ?
#
loop_
_entity_poly.entity_id
_entity_poly.type
_entity_poly.pdbx_seq_one_letter_code
_entity_poly.pdbx_strand_id
1 'polypeptide(L)'
;PNAKKKDSTGICFIGERPFREFLNRYLKSEPGPILDERGRRLGQHMGLSFYTLGQRQGLGIGGVKEKGAQRGSGEHAPWFVARKDMARNTLYAVQGHDHPWLLSERLQANDLSWCSTHAPAPGRYAAKTRYRQADASIDPLPPDTPCAAR
;
A
#
# COMPACT_ATOMS: atom_id res chain seq x y z
N PRO A 1 11.39 29.78 -0.98
CA PRO A 1 10.24 30.32 -0.26
C PRO A 1 9.02 29.38 -0.21
N ASN A 2 8.95 28.33 -1.03
CA ASN A 2 7.77 27.46 -1.15
C ASN A 2 7.84 26.18 -0.30
N ALA A 3 8.90 25.93 0.44
CA ALA A 3 9.11 24.70 1.22
C ALA A 3 8.08 24.43 2.33
N LYS A 4 7.27 25.42 2.69
CA LYS A 4 6.23 25.33 3.73
C LYS A 4 4.80 25.39 3.20
N LYS A 5 4.59 25.49 1.88
CA LYS A 5 3.25 25.44 1.31
C LYS A 5 2.76 24.00 1.35
N LYS A 6 1.55 23.78 1.88
CA LYS A 6 0.84 22.51 1.74
C LYS A 6 0.71 22.20 0.25
N ASP A 7 1.18 21.02 -0.15
CA ASP A 7 0.89 20.52 -1.48
C ASP A 7 -0.64 20.45 -1.65
N SER A 8 -1.15 21.00 -2.74
CA SER A 8 -2.54 20.83 -3.09
C SER A 8 -2.81 19.36 -3.37
N THR A 9 -3.55 18.70 -2.49
CA THR A 9 -3.90 17.28 -2.62
C THR A 9 -5.13 17.04 -3.50
N GLY A 10 -5.59 18.08 -4.22
CA GLY A 10 -6.75 18.01 -5.10
C GLY A 10 -6.34 17.79 -6.56
N ILE A 11 -7.03 16.90 -7.25
CA ILE A 11 -6.99 16.85 -8.70
C ILE A 11 -7.75 18.08 -9.18
N CYS A 12 -7.08 19.01 -9.84
CA CYS A 12 -7.59 20.35 -10.19
C CYS A 12 -8.94 20.36 -10.96
N PHE A 13 -9.31 19.27 -11.63
CA PHE A 13 -10.56 19.16 -12.37
C PHE A 13 -11.72 18.54 -11.58
N ILE A 14 -11.49 18.09 -10.34
CA ILE A 14 -12.54 17.53 -9.47
C ILE A 14 -13.25 18.66 -8.68
N GLY A 15 -12.62 19.84 -8.56
CA GLY A 15 -13.08 20.93 -7.73
C GLY A 15 -12.91 20.63 -6.24
N GLU A 16 -13.58 21.41 -5.38
CA GLU A 16 -13.49 21.28 -3.90
C GLU A 16 -14.26 20.08 -3.32
N ARG A 17 -14.54 19.06 -4.10
CA ARG A 17 -15.28 17.90 -3.61
C ARG A 17 -14.35 16.93 -2.88
N PRO A 18 -14.81 16.30 -1.77
CA PRO A 18 -14.06 15.25 -1.12
C PRO A 18 -13.77 14.13 -2.13
N PHE A 19 -12.51 13.76 -2.29
CA PHE A 19 -12.05 12.76 -3.26
C PHE A 19 -12.83 11.43 -3.15
N ARG A 20 -13.21 11.05 -1.93
CA ARG A 20 -14.02 9.86 -1.67
C ARG A 20 -15.41 9.92 -2.29
N GLU A 21 -16.09 11.06 -2.18
CA GLU A 21 -17.43 11.24 -2.76
C GLU A 21 -17.39 11.21 -4.28
N PHE A 22 -16.34 11.76 -4.86
CA PHE A 22 -16.11 11.69 -6.29
C PHE A 22 -15.91 10.23 -6.74
N LEU A 23 -15.04 9.48 -6.08
CA LEU A 23 -14.77 8.08 -6.42
C LEU A 23 -16.01 7.18 -6.25
N ASN A 24 -16.85 7.42 -5.25
CA ASN A 24 -18.07 6.65 -5.00
C ASN A 24 -19.05 6.66 -6.18
N ARG A 25 -18.95 7.63 -7.08
CA ARG A 25 -19.80 7.68 -8.29
C ARG A 25 -19.36 6.71 -9.38
N TYR A 26 -18.07 6.34 -9.38
CA TYR A 26 -17.45 5.52 -10.43
C TYR A 26 -17.05 4.14 -9.94
N LEU A 27 -16.77 3.99 -8.66
CA LEU A 27 -16.37 2.74 -8.05
C LEU A 27 -17.48 2.23 -7.14
N LYS A 28 -17.91 0.98 -7.35
CA LYS A 28 -18.80 0.31 -6.42
C LYS A 28 -18.11 0.21 -5.06
N SER A 29 -18.70 0.85 -4.06
CA SER A 29 -18.27 0.70 -2.67
C SER A 29 -18.91 -0.55 -2.12
N GLU A 30 -18.14 -1.62 -2.05
CA GLU A 30 -18.56 -2.88 -1.42
C GLU A 30 -17.81 -3.04 -0.11
N PRO A 31 -18.45 -2.74 1.04
CA PRO A 31 -17.84 -2.93 2.34
C PRO A 31 -17.51 -4.39 2.61
N GLY A 32 -16.38 -4.63 3.28
CA GLY A 32 -15.95 -5.97 3.63
C GLY A 32 -15.09 -5.98 4.90
N PRO A 33 -14.70 -7.15 5.40
CA PRO A 33 -13.92 -7.27 6.62
C PRO A 33 -12.46 -6.81 6.46
N ILE A 34 -11.92 -6.22 7.53
CA ILE A 34 -10.49 -6.07 7.73
C ILE A 34 -10.04 -7.14 8.70
N LEU A 35 -9.12 -7.98 8.28
CA LEU A 35 -8.57 -9.08 9.08
C LEU A 35 -7.07 -8.87 9.37
N ASP A 36 -6.59 -9.46 10.46
CA ASP A 36 -5.15 -9.60 10.70
C ASP A 36 -4.59 -10.87 10.02
N GLU A 37 -3.29 -11.12 10.21
CA GLU A 37 -2.58 -12.28 9.69
C GLU A 37 -3.12 -13.63 10.21
N ARG A 38 -3.80 -13.61 11.36
CA ARG A 38 -4.41 -14.78 12.00
C ARG A 38 -5.87 -14.95 11.64
N GLY A 39 -6.41 -14.09 10.75
CA GLY A 39 -7.81 -14.10 10.36
C GLY A 39 -8.76 -13.46 11.38
N ARG A 40 -8.26 -12.81 12.42
CA ARG A 40 -9.07 -12.09 13.40
C ARG A 40 -9.62 -10.82 12.77
N ARG A 41 -10.90 -10.55 12.98
CA ARG A 41 -11.55 -9.34 12.49
C ARG A 41 -11.13 -8.12 13.30
N LEU A 42 -10.54 -7.15 12.61
CA LEU A 42 -10.11 -5.86 13.16
C LEU A 42 -11.16 -4.77 12.95
N GLY A 43 -11.92 -4.85 11.85
CA GLY A 43 -12.88 -3.82 11.48
C GLY A 43 -13.55 -4.12 10.15
N GLN A 44 -14.00 -3.04 9.48
CA GLN A 44 -14.65 -3.09 8.18
C GLN A 44 -14.10 -2.00 7.28
N HIS A 45 -13.79 -2.34 6.04
CA HIS A 45 -13.42 -1.39 5.00
C HIS A 45 -14.63 -0.95 4.17
N MET A 46 -14.53 0.18 3.52
CA MET A 46 -15.60 0.77 2.69
C MET A 46 -15.60 0.26 1.24
N GLY A 47 -14.60 -0.47 0.84
CA GLY A 47 -14.34 -0.98 -0.50
C GLY A 47 -12.85 -1.06 -0.76
N LEU A 48 -12.35 -2.15 -1.33
CA LEU A 48 -10.91 -2.42 -1.52
C LEU A 48 -10.21 -1.38 -2.39
N SER A 49 -10.94 -0.72 -3.28
CA SER A 49 -10.41 0.32 -4.17
C SER A 49 -9.93 1.58 -3.44
N PHE A 50 -10.44 1.83 -2.23
CA PHE A 50 -10.07 3.01 -1.43
C PHE A 50 -8.78 2.84 -0.62
N TYR A 51 -8.18 1.67 -0.67
CA TYR A 51 -6.98 1.36 0.12
C TYR A 51 -5.81 1.04 -0.79
N THR A 52 -4.62 1.42 -0.34
CA THR A 52 -3.35 1.13 -1.02
C THR A 52 -2.49 0.26 -0.11
N LEU A 53 -1.74 -0.68 -0.68
CA LEU A 53 -0.78 -1.48 0.10
C LEU A 53 0.23 -0.56 0.81
N GLY A 54 0.52 -0.85 2.08
CA GLY A 54 1.35 -0.03 2.97
C GLY A 54 0.65 1.24 3.49
N GLN A 55 -0.65 1.44 3.23
CA GLN A 55 -1.41 2.55 3.78
C GLN A 55 -1.57 2.37 5.29
N ARG A 56 -1.33 3.46 6.06
CA ARG A 56 -1.50 3.51 7.51
C ARG A 56 -2.77 4.23 7.93
N GLN A 57 -3.08 5.34 7.28
CA GLN A 57 -4.17 6.22 7.69
C GLN A 57 -5.52 5.77 7.10
N GLY A 58 -6.61 6.07 7.80
CA GLY A 58 -7.95 5.84 7.29
C GLY A 58 -8.45 4.40 7.38
N LEU A 59 -7.79 3.53 8.14
CA LEU A 59 -8.22 2.15 8.36
C LEU A 59 -9.40 2.03 9.35
N GLY A 60 -9.57 3.01 10.24
CA GLY A 60 -10.64 2.98 11.27
C GLY A 60 -10.47 1.90 12.35
N ILE A 61 -9.31 1.24 12.41
CA ILE A 61 -9.01 0.15 13.35
C ILE A 61 -8.08 0.59 14.50
N GLY A 62 -7.84 1.90 14.63
CA GLY A 62 -7.06 2.47 15.73
C GLY A 62 -7.79 2.28 17.05
N GLY A 63 -7.27 1.43 17.93
CA GLY A 63 -7.86 1.12 19.22
C GLY A 63 -8.25 -0.34 19.42
N VAL A 64 -8.09 -1.20 18.43
CA VAL A 64 -8.21 -2.65 18.61
C VAL A 64 -7.01 -3.14 19.41
N LYS A 65 -7.20 -3.22 20.75
CA LYS A 65 -6.20 -3.78 21.67
C LYS A 65 -6.32 -5.29 21.67
N GLU A 66 -5.19 -5.99 21.68
CA GLU A 66 -5.20 -7.40 22.04
C GLU A 66 -5.63 -7.55 23.51
N LYS A 67 -6.72 -8.28 23.75
CA LYS A 67 -7.07 -8.71 25.10
C LYS A 67 -6.04 -9.77 25.52
N GLY A 68 -5.13 -9.41 26.41
CA GLY A 68 -4.21 -10.36 27.04
C GLY A 68 -2.71 -10.19 26.74
N ALA A 69 -2.27 -9.22 25.98
CA ALA A 69 -0.86 -8.96 25.79
C ALA A 69 -0.28 -8.23 27.02
N GLN A 70 0.78 -8.80 27.58
CA GLN A 70 1.53 -8.18 28.69
C GLN A 70 2.17 -6.87 28.23
N ARG A 71 2.20 -5.87 29.10
CA ARG A 71 2.83 -4.56 28.87
C ARG A 71 4.33 -4.75 28.58
N GLY A 72 4.67 -4.72 27.30
CA GLY A 72 6.08 -4.74 26.89
C GLY A 72 6.26 -5.20 25.45
N SER A 73 6.58 -4.28 24.59
CA SER A 73 6.98 -4.46 23.18
C SER A 73 5.85 -4.78 22.18
N GLY A 74 5.48 -3.78 21.40
CA GLY A 74 4.72 -3.94 20.16
C GLY A 74 3.24 -3.51 20.17
N GLU A 75 2.61 -3.37 21.34
CA GLU A 75 1.16 -3.09 21.47
C GLU A 75 0.67 -1.75 20.90
N HIS A 76 1.59 -0.87 20.53
CA HIS A 76 1.26 0.45 19.97
C HIS A 76 1.74 0.61 18.51
N ALA A 77 2.24 -0.46 17.89
CA ALA A 77 2.67 -0.37 16.52
C ALA A 77 1.47 -0.06 15.60
N PRO A 78 1.61 0.87 14.66
CA PRO A 78 0.54 1.24 13.75
C PRO A 78 0.18 0.08 12.82
N TRP A 79 -1.09 0.04 12.42
CA TRP A 79 -1.58 -0.90 11.43
C TRP A 79 -1.29 -0.41 10.00
N PHE A 80 -0.93 -1.34 9.13
CA PHE A 80 -0.66 -1.10 7.72
C PHE A 80 -1.43 -2.10 6.85
N VAL A 81 -1.94 -1.63 5.72
CA VAL A 81 -2.54 -2.50 4.70
C VAL A 81 -1.45 -3.37 4.08
N ALA A 82 -1.58 -4.68 4.24
CA ALA A 82 -0.59 -5.63 3.73
C ALA A 82 -1.06 -6.37 2.48
N ARG A 83 -2.34 -6.69 2.40
CA ARG A 83 -2.88 -7.50 1.30
C ARG A 83 -4.34 -7.16 1.01
N LYS A 84 -4.76 -7.37 -0.25
CA LYS A 84 -6.15 -7.29 -0.68
C LYS A 84 -6.54 -8.63 -1.30
N ASP A 85 -7.61 -9.22 -0.83
CA ASP A 85 -8.23 -10.39 -1.45
C ASP A 85 -9.49 -9.93 -2.18
N MET A 86 -9.37 -9.81 -3.50
CA MET A 86 -10.47 -9.32 -4.34
C MET A 86 -11.61 -10.35 -4.42
N ALA A 87 -11.30 -11.65 -4.37
CA ALA A 87 -12.31 -12.71 -4.49
C ALA A 87 -13.18 -12.80 -3.24
N ARG A 88 -12.58 -12.56 -2.05
CA ARG A 88 -13.29 -12.59 -0.76
C ARG A 88 -13.71 -11.22 -0.27
N ASN A 89 -13.45 -10.16 -1.04
CA ASN A 89 -13.67 -8.77 -0.64
C ASN A 89 -13.08 -8.47 0.76
N THR A 90 -11.84 -8.90 1.00
CA THR A 90 -11.20 -8.83 2.32
C THR A 90 -9.91 -8.01 2.26
N LEU A 91 -9.74 -7.12 3.25
CA LEU A 91 -8.53 -6.36 3.45
C LEU A 91 -7.73 -6.97 4.61
N TYR A 92 -6.45 -7.23 4.41
CA TYR A 92 -5.57 -7.67 5.47
C TYR A 92 -4.68 -6.54 5.95
N ALA A 93 -4.61 -6.37 7.26
CA ALA A 93 -3.76 -5.39 7.92
C ALA A 93 -2.82 -6.07 8.92
N VAL A 94 -1.59 -5.56 9.01
CA VAL A 94 -0.55 -6.04 9.92
C VAL A 94 0.00 -4.91 10.76
N GLN A 95 0.54 -5.23 11.94
CA GLN A 95 1.18 -4.25 12.82
C GLN A 95 2.68 -4.12 12.52
N GLY A 96 3.20 -2.89 12.64
CA GLY A 96 4.61 -2.60 12.39
C GLY A 96 4.91 -2.35 10.91
N HIS A 97 5.91 -1.51 10.66
CA HIS A 97 6.31 -1.13 9.29
C HIS A 97 7.26 -2.15 8.65
N ASP A 98 7.82 -3.03 9.43
CA ASP A 98 8.81 -4.06 9.08
C ASP A 98 8.21 -5.47 9.01
N HIS A 99 6.88 -5.57 9.09
CA HIS A 99 6.21 -6.85 9.00
C HIS A 99 6.50 -7.56 7.65
N PRO A 100 6.80 -8.89 7.63
CA PRO A 100 7.16 -9.62 6.41
C PRO A 100 6.17 -9.48 5.25
N TRP A 101 4.88 -9.31 5.53
CA TRP A 101 3.87 -9.13 4.49
C TRP A 101 3.94 -7.76 3.79
N LEU A 102 4.66 -6.79 4.34
CA LEU A 102 4.88 -5.47 3.74
C LEU A 102 6.14 -5.42 2.89
N LEU A 103 7.00 -6.42 3.00
CA LEU A 103 8.27 -6.51 2.31
C LEU A 103 8.14 -7.40 1.08
N SER A 104 8.83 -7.04 0.01
CA SER A 104 8.93 -7.83 -1.22
C SER A 104 10.37 -7.83 -1.71
N GLU A 105 10.88 -9.01 -2.04
CA GLU A 105 12.21 -9.17 -2.61
C GLU A 105 12.23 -8.94 -4.13
N ARG A 106 11.06 -8.98 -4.77
CA ARG A 106 10.92 -8.88 -6.22
C ARG A 106 9.78 -7.96 -6.61
N LEU A 107 9.95 -7.25 -7.72
CA LEU A 107 8.95 -6.44 -8.38
C LEU A 107 8.90 -6.85 -9.84
N GLN A 108 7.70 -7.08 -10.35
CA GLN A 108 7.46 -7.23 -11.78
C GLN A 108 6.77 -5.97 -12.31
N ALA A 109 7.27 -5.42 -13.39
CA ALA A 109 6.69 -4.26 -14.05
C ALA A 109 6.46 -4.57 -15.54
N ASN A 110 5.30 -4.13 -16.06
CA ASN A 110 4.94 -4.20 -17.48
C ASN A 110 4.83 -2.78 -18.01
N ASP A 111 4.83 -2.64 -19.34
CA ASP A 111 4.64 -1.37 -20.04
C ASP A 111 5.64 -0.28 -19.61
N LEU A 112 6.92 -0.67 -19.56
CA LEU A 112 7.99 0.23 -19.14
C LEU A 112 8.20 1.35 -20.18
N SER A 113 8.21 2.59 -19.68
CA SER A 113 8.56 3.77 -20.47
C SER A 113 9.95 4.28 -20.07
N TRP A 114 10.87 4.30 -21.02
CA TRP A 114 12.23 4.77 -20.79
C TRP A 114 12.37 6.25 -21.16
N CYS A 115 13.01 7.03 -20.28
CA CYS A 115 13.35 8.43 -20.59
C CYS A 115 14.44 8.54 -21.67
N SER A 116 15.20 7.48 -21.90
CA SER A 116 16.16 7.34 -23.01
C SER A 116 15.52 6.55 -24.15
N THR A 117 16.10 6.65 -25.37
CA THR A 117 15.63 5.90 -26.54
C THR A 117 15.80 4.38 -26.42
N HIS A 118 16.60 3.93 -25.47
CA HIS A 118 16.94 2.52 -25.28
C HIS A 118 16.76 2.11 -23.81
N ALA A 119 16.46 0.84 -23.60
CA ALA A 119 16.50 0.24 -22.28
C ALA A 119 17.90 0.36 -21.68
N PRO A 120 18.03 0.54 -20.34
CA PRO A 120 19.31 0.60 -19.68
C PRO A 120 20.08 -0.73 -19.85
N ALA A 121 21.41 -0.63 -19.92
CA ALA A 121 22.27 -1.81 -19.96
C ALA A 121 22.10 -2.67 -18.69
N PRO A 122 22.40 -3.98 -18.74
CA PRO A 122 22.43 -4.79 -17.52
C PRO A 122 23.35 -4.18 -16.46
N GLY A 123 22.91 -4.15 -15.20
CA GLY A 123 23.67 -3.57 -14.12
C GLY A 123 22.81 -3.31 -12.88
N ARG A 124 23.46 -2.79 -11.83
CA ARG A 124 22.77 -2.42 -10.60
C ARG A 124 22.22 -1.01 -10.71
N TYR A 125 20.96 -0.84 -10.33
CA TYR A 125 20.24 0.42 -10.38
C TYR A 125 19.65 0.79 -9.03
N ALA A 126 19.25 2.05 -8.89
CA ALA A 126 18.45 2.52 -7.78
C ALA A 126 17.01 2.73 -8.26
N ALA A 127 16.03 2.27 -7.49
CA ALA A 127 14.62 2.43 -7.84
C ALA A 127 13.78 2.82 -6.63
N LYS A 128 12.63 3.43 -6.94
CA LYS A 128 11.59 3.77 -5.97
C LYS A 128 10.26 3.20 -6.42
N THR A 129 9.53 2.63 -5.50
CA THR A 129 8.14 2.23 -5.74
C THR A 129 7.16 3.34 -5.39
N ARG A 130 7.60 4.37 -4.65
CA ARG A 130 6.81 5.54 -4.26
C ARG A 130 7.65 6.81 -4.25
N TYR A 131 7.06 7.94 -4.59
CA TYR A 131 7.73 9.24 -4.76
C TYR A 131 8.62 9.66 -3.57
N ARG A 132 8.19 9.47 -2.33
CA ARG A 132 8.96 9.90 -1.13
C ARG A 132 9.78 8.78 -0.46
N GLN A 133 9.88 7.64 -1.09
CA GLN A 133 10.69 6.54 -0.60
C GLN A 133 12.18 6.80 -0.87
N ALA A 134 13.05 6.34 0.00
CA ALA A 134 14.48 6.27 -0.28
C ALA A 134 14.75 5.31 -1.45
N ASP A 135 15.82 5.57 -2.19
CA ASP A 135 16.25 4.71 -3.28
C ASP A 135 16.62 3.32 -2.74
N ALA A 136 16.07 2.29 -3.36
CA ALA A 136 16.45 0.91 -3.09
C ALA A 136 17.33 0.40 -4.24
N SER A 137 18.41 -0.29 -3.89
CA SER A 137 19.27 -0.97 -4.88
C SER A 137 18.50 -2.14 -5.49
N ILE A 138 18.46 -2.21 -6.82
CA ILE A 138 17.83 -3.30 -7.57
C ILE A 138 18.79 -3.87 -8.60
N ASP A 139 18.68 -5.16 -8.84
CA ASP A 139 19.32 -5.88 -9.94
C ASP A 139 18.21 -6.34 -10.90
N PRO A 140 18.07 -5.72 -12.10
CA PRO A 140 17.09 -6.16 -13.08
C PRO A 140 17.32 -7.60 -13.48
N LEU A 141 16.27 -8.40 -13.45
CA LEU A 141 16.31 -9.78 -13.92
C LEU A 141 15.85 -9.85 -15.38
N PRO A 142 16.31 -10.88 -16.13
CA PRO A 142 15.79 -11.11 -17.47
C PRO A 142 14.27 -11.22 -17.48
N PRO A 143 13.59 -10.82 -18.58
CA PRO A 143 12.13 -10.77 -18.67
C PRO A 143 11.45 -12.11 -18.42
N ASP A 144 12.14 -13.22 -18.70
CA ASP A 144 11.59 -14.58 -18.55
C ASP A 144 11.89 -15.24 -17.21
N THR A 145 12.41 -14.49 -16.24
CA THR A 145 12.67 -15.03 -14.91
C THR A 145 11.35 -15.29 -14.17
N PRO A 146 10.99 -16.55 -13.88
CA PRO A 146 9.72 -16.86 -13.26
C PRO A 146 9.60 -16.19 -11.89
N CYS A 147 8.49 -15.47 -11.69
CA CYS A 147 8.14 -14.95 -10.37
C CYS A 147 7.55 -16.11 -9.57
N ALA A 148 8.26 -16.54 -8.54
CA ALA A 148 7.71 -17.55 -7.63
C ALA A 148 6.41 -16.99 -7.01
N ALA A 149 5.29 -17.60 -7.31
CA ALA A 149 4.02 -17.30 -6.66
C ALA A 149 4.13 -17.63 -5.17
N ARG A 150 3.79 -16.68 -4.30
CA ARG A 150 3.56 -16.91 -2.88
C ARG A 150 2.06 -16.94 -2.57
#